data_f6493ca1cdd785ec7ce96deab258fec9
#
_entry.id   f6493ca1cdd785ec7ce96deab258fec9
#
_cell.length_a   1.000
_cell.length_b   1.000
_cell.length_c   1.000
_cell.angle_alpha   90.00
_cell.angle_beta   90.00
_cell.angle_gamma   90.00
#
_symmetry.space_group_name_H-M   'P 1'
#
loop_
_entity.id
_entity.type
_entity.pdbx_description
1 polymer ?
#
loop_
_entity_poly.entity_id
_entity_poly.type
_entity_poly.pdbx_seq_one_letter_code
_entity_poly.pdbx_strand_id
1 'polypeptide(L)'
;MRQEDTKGRILSAALELFSKRGYEAVTVEQIAQAVGIKAPSLYKHFKSKRDIFDSIVCRMEQTDALRAREFGLPEAAADEMAEEYRQASMRQLIDFSKAQFTYWTEDDFSSNFRKLLTLEQYRDPDMQKLYQQYLSAGPLSYVADLFKSWHIDAPEQKAAEFFAPMFLMYSLYDGGIAKETLEQALNAHFDSFRL
;
A
#
# COMPACT_ATOMS: atom_id res chain seq x y z
N MET A 1 5.69 -6.27 -23.53
CA MET A 1 6.37 -6.06 -22.22
C MET A 1 7.28 -4.84 -22.34
N ARG A 2 6.96 -3.73 -21.67
CA ARG A 2 7.94 -2.63 -21.51
C ARG A 2 9.08 -3.18 -20.67
N GLN A 3 10.29 -3.13 -21.21
CA GLN A 3 11.51 -3.44 -20.47
C GLN A 3 11.60 -2.43 -19.31
N GLU A 4 11.49 -2.88 -18.08
CA GLU A 4 11.68 -2.04 -16.90
C GLU A 4 13.09 -1.44 -16.97
N ASP A 5 13.20 -0.14 -16.80
CA ASP A 5 14.50 0.52 -16.86
C ASP A 5 15.39 0.07 -15.69
N THR A 6 16.67 0.36 -15.74
CA THR A 6 17.61 -0.06 -14.69
C THR A 6 17.22 0.49 -13.32
N LYS A 7 16.63 1.69 -13.25
CA LYS A 7 16.15 2.26 -11.98
C LYS A 7 15.02 1.42 -11.40
N GLY A 8 14.01 1.08 -12.19
CA GLY A 8 12.89 0.24 -11.75
C GLY A 8 13.36 -1.12 -11.23
N ARG A 9 14.29 -1.78 -11.93
CA ARG A 9 14.88 -3.05 -11.50
C ARG A 9 15.63 -2.94 -10.16
N ILE A 10 16.35 -1.83 -9.93
CA ILE A 10 17.03 -1.58 -8.66
C ILE A 10 16.00 -1.41 -7.54
N LEU A 11 14.93 -0.65 -7.75
CA LEU A 11 13.88 -0.45 -6.74
C LEU A 11 13.18 -1.77 -6.40
N SER A 12 12.81 -2.58 -7.39
CA SER A 12 12.15 -3.88 -7.17
C SER A 12 13.06 -4.86 -6.42
N ALA A 13 14.34 -4.97 -6.82
CA ALA A 13 15.30 -5.84 -6.14
C ALA A 13 15.63 -5.38 -4.71
N ALA A 14 15.77 -4.07 -4.50
CA ALA A 14 16.01 -3.51 -3.17
C ALA A 14 14.82 -3.80 -2.25
N LEU A 15 13.60 -3.55 -2.72
CA LEU A 15 12.38 -3.77 -1.94
C LEU A 15 12.18 -5.25 -1.59
N GLU A 16 12.46 -6.16 -2.52
CA GLU A 16 12.42 -7.60 -2.26
C GLU A 16 13.43 -8.02 -1.18
N LEU A 17 14.65 -7.48 -1.22
CA LEU A 17 15.65 -7.75 -0.19
C LEU A 17 15.25 -7.16 1.17
N PHE A 18 14.76 -5.91 1.18
CA PHE A 18 14.31 -5.25 2.40
C PHE A 18 13.14 -5.98 3.06
N SER A 19 12.16 -6.45 2.28
CA SER A 19 10.99 -7.16 2.81
C SER A 19 11.33 -8.51 3.44
N LYS A 20 12.43 -9.16 2.99
CA LYS A 20 12.86 -10.47 3.47
C LYS A 20 13.85 -10.39 4.64
N ARG A 21 14.67 -9.36 4.71
CA ARG A 21 15.83 -9.30 5.64
C ARG A 21 15.77 -8.10 6.59
N GLY A 22 14.87 -7.17 6.36
CA GLY A 22 14.84 -5.87 7.02
C GLY A 22 15.73 -4.84 6.30
N TYR A 23 15.40 -3.57 6.48
CA TYR A 23 16.09 -2.46 5.81
C TYR A 23 17.57 -2.39 6.20
N GLU A 24 17.88 -2.47 7.51
CA GLU A 24 19.26 -2.30 7.99
C GLU A 24 20.21 -3.40 7.55
N ALA A 25 19.73 -4.65 7.44
CA ALA A 25 20.56 -5.80 7.11
C ALA A 25 20.98 -5.88 5.61
N VAL A 26 20.41 -5.02 4.76
CA VAL A 26 20.69 -5.02 3.31
C VAL A 26 21.68 -3.94 2.95
N THR A 27 22.72 -4.28 2.17
CA THR A 27 23.72 -3.34 1.68
C THR A 27 23.50 -2.98 0.21
N VAL A 28 24.08 -1.86 -0.24
CA VAL A 28 24.03 -1.43 -1.65
C VAL A 28 24.69 -2.44 -2.58
N GLU A 29 25.74 -3.11 -2.11
CA GLU A 29 26.46 -4.16 -2.85
C GLU A 29 25.56 -5.38 -3.09
N GLN A 30 24.75 -5.77 -2.10
CA GLN A 30 23.78 -6.86 -2.24
C GLN A 30 22.68 -6.52 -3.24
N ILE A 31 22.20 -5.27 -3.23
CA ILE A 31 21.21 -4.78 -4.21
C ILE A 31 21.82 -4.79 -5.62
N ALA A 32 23.04 -4.27 -5.78
CA ALA A 32 23.76 -4.27 -7.07
C ALA A 32 23.95 -5.69 -7.60
N GLN A 33 24.35 -6.63 -6.74
CA GLN A 33 24.50 -8.04 -7.08
C GLN A 33 23.17 -8.67 -7.54
N ALA A 34 22.06 -8.39 -6.84
CA ALA A 34 20.73 -8.92 -7.19
C ALA A 34 20.26 -8.44 -8.58
N VAL A 35 20.64 -7.23 -8.99
CA VAL A 35 20.32 -6.67 -10.33
C VAL A 35 21.33 -7.13 -11.40
N GLY A 36 22.45 -7.70 -11.01
CA GLY A 36 23.53 -8.12 -11.92
C GLY A 36 24.40 -6.95 -12.40
N ILE A 37 24.56 -5.90 -11.59
CA ILE A 37 25.43 -4.75 -11.89
C ILE A 37 26.52 -4.58 -10.80
N LYS A 38 27.54 -3.79 -11.10
CA LYS A 38 28.55 -3.42 -10.09
C LYS A 38 28.05 -2.27 -9.22
N ALA A 39 28.44 -2.22 -7.95
CA ALA A 39 28.04 -1.15 -7.02
C ALA A 39 28.33 0.28 -7.55
N PRO A 40 29.47 0.57 -8.20
CA PRO A 40 29.67 1.89 -8.83
C PRO A 40 28.64 2.26 -9.91
N SER A 41 28.05 1.27 -10.58
CA SER A 41 26.99 1.52 -11.56
C SER A 41 25.67 1.84 -10.89
N LEU A 42 25.39 1.23 -9.73
CA LEU A 42 24.20 1.56 -8.92
C LEU A 42 24.27 3.01 -8.42
N TYR A 43 25.44 3.46 -7.96
CA TYR A 43 25.63 4.85 -7.51
C TYR A 43 25.47 5.92 -8.61
N LYS A 44 25.44 5.55 -9.90
CA LYS A 44 25.03 6.44 -10.99
C LYS A 44 23.53 6.73 -11.00
N HIS A 45 22.74 5.85 -10.39
CA HIS A 45 21.28 5.94 -10.34
C HIS A 45 20.76 6.47 -9.01
N PHE A 46 21.39 6.09 -7.90
CA PHE A 46 20.97 6.41 -6.53
C PHE A 46 22.17 6.75 -5.66
N LYS A 47 22.07 7.83 -4.88
CA LYS A 47 23.16 8.36 -4.06
C LYS A 47 23.47 7.51 -2.82
N SER A 48 22.45 6.80 -2.31
CA SER A 48 22.53 6.02 -1.06
C SER A 48 21.43 4.96 -0.99
N LYS A 49 21.52 4.05 0.00
CA LYS A 49 20.44 3.13 0.35
C LYS A 49 19.14 3.89 0.71
N ARG A 50 19.26 5.02 1.40
CA ARG A 50 18.12 5.87 1.74
C ARG A 50 17.47 6.47 0.48
N ASP A 51 18.21 6.95 -0.49
CA ASP A 51 17.70 7.47 -1.78
C ASP A 51 16.92 6.40 -2.57
N ILE A 52 17.36 5.14 -2.51
CA ILE A 52 16.60 4.00 -3.06
C ILE A 52 15.27 3.84 -2.32
N PHE A 53 15.29 3.85 -0.99
CA PHE A 53 14.09 3.70 -0.19
C PHE A 53 13.10 4.85 -0.41
N ASP A 54 13.55 6.09 -0.40
CA ASP A 54 12.72 7.27 -0.66
C ASP A 54 12.08 7.20 -2.06
N SER A 55 12.82 6.68 -3.05
CA SER A 55 12.30 6.46 -4.40
C SER A 55 11.25 5.32 -4.45
N ILE A 56 11.36 4.30 -3.59
CA ILE A 56 10.34 3.25 -3.42
C ILE A 56 9.07 3.87 -2.86
N VAL A 57 9.16 4.70 -1.82
CA VAL A 57 8.01 5.40 -1.22
C VAL A 57 7.32 6.29 -2.27
N CYS A 58 8.08 7.12 -2.99
CA CYS A 58 7.54 7.97 -4.04
C CYS A 58 6.82 7.17 -5.14
N ARG A 59 7.36 6.01 -5.55
CA ARG A 59 6.68 5.11 -6.50
C ARG A 59 5.36 4.57 -5.94
N MET A 60 5.31 4.21 -4.65
CA MET A 60 4.07 3.76 -4.01
C MET A 60 3.02 4.85 -3.96
N GLU A 61 3.39 6.07 -3.57
CA GLU A 61 2.49 7.23 -3.55
C GLU A 61 1.85 7.47 -4.92
N GLN A 62 2.67 7.51 -5.97
CA GLN A 62 2.20 7.68 -7.35
C GLN A 62 1.27 6.54 -7.79
N THR A 63 1.59 5.31 -7.39
CA THR A 63 0.79 4.13 -7.75
C THR A 63 -0.56 4.16 -7.05
N ASP A 64 -0.61 4.51 -5.77
CA ASP A 64 -1.86 4.57 -5.00
C ASP A 64 -2.77 5.71 -5.47
N ALA A 65 -2.20 6.87 -5.80
CA ALA A 65 -2.95 7.98 -6.40
C ALA A 65 -3.57 7.59 -7.74
N LEU A 66 -2.81 6.94 -8.62
CA LEU A 66 -3.32 6.45 -9.90
C LEU A 66 -4.45 5.44 -9.71
N ARG A 67 -4.33 4.51 -8.75
CA ARG A 67 -5.37 3.52 -8.45
C ARG A 67 -6.65 4.17 -7.93
N ALA A 68 -6.55 5.11 -6.99
CA ALA A 68 -7.73 5.84 -6.50
C ALA A 68 -8.47 6.52 -7.67
N ARG A 69 -7.73 7.18 -8.56
CA ARG A 69 -8.28 7.84 -9.74
C ARG A 69 -8.95 6.85 -10.71
N GLU A 70 -8.37 5.67 -10.94
CA GLU A 70 -8.96 4.62 -11.81
C GLU A 70 -10.34 4.16 -11.32
N PHE A 71 -10.58 4.20 -10.00
CA PHE A 71 -11.88 3.89 -9.41
C PHE A 71 -12.79 5.12 -9.23
N GLY A 72 -12.36 6.29 -9.68
CA GLY A 72 -13.11 7.54 -9.52
C GLY A 72 -13.18 8.01 -8.06
N LEU A 73 -12.17 7.68 -7.27
CA LEU A 73 -12.02 8.10 -5.88
C LEU A 73 -11.02 9.25 -5.76
N PRO A 74 -11.17 10.13 -4.76
CA PRO A 74 -10.23 11.21 -4.52
C PRO A 74 -8.85 10.66 -4.16
N GLU A 75 -7.80 11.31 -4.69
CA GLU A 75 -6.40 10.90 -4.53
C GLU A 75 -5.60 11.77 -3.55
N ALA A 76 -6.22 12.82 -3.04
CA ALA A 76 -5.64 13.73 -2.04
C ALA A 76 -6.61 13.92 -0.87
N ALA A 77 -6.23 14.72 0.12
CA ALA A 77 -7.00 14.94 1.34
C ALA A 77 -8.35 15.62 1.09
N ALA A 78 -9.29 15.43 2.01
CA ALA A 78 -10.68 15.90 1.86
C ALA A 78 -10.80 17.43 1.83
N ASP A 79 -9.86 18.18 2.40
CA ASP A 79 -9.80 19.64 2.33
C ASP A 79 -9.34 20.14 0.95
N GLU A 80 -8.58 19.34 0.21
CA GLU A 80 -8.12 19.65 -1.15
C GLU A 80 -9.12 19.20 -2.23
N MET A 81 -9.85 18.11 -2.02
CA MET A 81 -10.72 17.45 -3.01
C MET A 81 -12.15 17.26 -2.50
N ALA A 82 -12.72 18.25 -1.81
CA ALA A 82 -14.02 18.13 -1.14
C ALA A 82 -15.19 17.76 -2.07
N GLU A 83 -15.16 18.17 -3.34
CA GLU A 83 -16.20 17.83 -4.31
C GLU A 83 -16.10 16.37 -4.76
N GLU A 84 -14.90 15.88 -5.02
CA GLU A 84 -14.64 14.49 -5.40
C GLU A 84 -15.05 13.54 -4.27
N TYR A 85 -14.81 13.92 -3.01
CA TYR A 85 -15.29 13.15 -1.84
C TYR A 85 -16.82 13.06 -1.81
N ARG A 86 -17.55 14.14 -2.12
CA ARG A 86 -19.02 14.12 -2.19
C ARG A 86 -19.57 13.32 -3.36
N GLN A 87 -18.85 13.30 -4.48
CA GLN A 87 -19.26 12.58 -5.70
C GLN A 87 -18.92 11.09 -5.67
N ALA A 88 -17.96 10.69 -4.84
CA ALA A 88 -17.61 9.28 -4.67
C ALA A 88 -18.79 8.47 -4.13
N SER A 89 -18.86 7.20 -4.49
CA SER A 89 -19.93 6.30 -4.10
C SER A 89 -19.42 5.10 -3.28
N MET A 90 -20.30 4.51 -2.47
CA MET A 90 -20.00 3.27 -1.74
C MET A 90 -19.56 2.15 -2.69
N ARG A 91 -20.14 2.05 -3.88
CA ARG A 91 -19.74 1.04 -4.87
C ARG A 91 -18.29 1.21 -5.32
N GLN A 92 -17.89 2.44 -5.64
CA GLN A 92 -16.49 2.73 -6.01
C GLN A 92 -15.54 2.40 -4.87
N LEU A 93 -15.90 2.76 -3.62
CA LEU A 93 -15.10 2.43 -2.44
C LEU A 93 -14.96 0.91 -2.24
N ILE A 94 -16.03 0.14 -2.40
CA ILE A 94 -16.00 -1.33 -2.30
C ILE A 94 -15.13 -1.94 -3.42
N ASP A 95 -15.33 -1.50 -4.67
CA ASP A 95 -14.58 -2.02 -5.82
C ASP A 95 -13.08 -1.70 -5.68
N PHE A 96 -12.76 -0.47 -5.24
CA PHE A 96 -11.39 -0.09 -4.89
C PHE A 96 -10.79 -0.94 -3.77
N SER A 97 -11.55 -1.16 -2.69
CA SER A 97 -11.10 -1.95 -1.55
C SER A 97 -10.78 -3.40 -1.93
N LYS A 98 -11.61 -4.02 -2.78
CA LYS A 98 -11.34 -5.36 -3.34
C LYS A 98 -10.08 -5.37 -4.22
N ALA A 99 -9.90 -4.37 -5.07
CA ALA A 99 -8.70 -4.22 -5.88
C ALA A 99 -7.46 -4.01 -5.01
N GLN A 100 -7.55 -3.18 -3.96
CA GLN A 100 -6.46 -2.95 -3.01
C GLN A 100 -6.05 -4.26 -2.31
N PHE A 101 -6.98 -5.12 -1.92
CA PHE A 101 -6.63 -6.41 -1.35
C PHE A 101 -5.74 -7.21 -2.31
N THR A 102 -6.12 -7.32 -3.59
CA THR A 102 -5.33 -8.00 -4.61
C THR A 102 -3.96 -7.35 -4.81
N TYR A 103 -3.87 -6.03 -4.87
CA TYR A 103 -2.60 -5.33 -5.02
C TYR A 103 -1.66 -5.56 -3.83
N TRP A 104 -2.16 -5.39 -2.61
CA TRP A 104 -1.36 -5.55 -1.41
C TRP A 104 -0.96 -7.00 -1.11
N THR A 105 -1.55 -7.97 -1.78
CA THR A 105 -1.24 -9.41 -1.62
C THR A 105 -0.45 -9.97 -2.81
N GLU A 106 -0.76 -9.62 -4.04
CA GLU A 106 -0.25 -10.30 -5.24
C GLU A 106 0.67 -9.46 -6.12
N ASP A 107 0.55 -8.13 -6.12
CA ASP A 107 1.54 -7.30 -6.82
C ASP A 107 2.85 -7.33 -6.05
N ASP A 108 3.91 -7.82 -6.71
CA ASP A 108 5.23 -8.04 -6.07
C ASP A 108 5.76 -6.78 -5.38
N PHE A 109 5.60 -5.61 -6.01
CA PHE A 109 6.10 -4.36 -5.45
C PHE A 109 5.29 -3.94 -4.21
N SER A 110 3.97 -3.90 -4.32
CA SER A 110 3.08 -3.49 -3.23
C SER A 110 3.12 -4.47 -2.06
N SER A 111 3.11 -5.79 -2.32
CA SER A 111 3.16 -6.79 -1.25
C SER A 111 4.49 -6.78 -0.50
N ASN A 112 5.61 -6.58 -1.20
CA ASN A 112 6.91 -6.42 -0.56
C ASN A 112 7.01 -5.12 0.24
N PHE A 113 6.40 -4.01 -0.23
CA PHE A 113 6.34 -2.76 0.52
C PHE A 113 5.54 -2.93 1.81
N ARG A 114 4.36 -3.54 1.75
CA ARG A 114 3.55 -3.88 2.94
C ARG A 114 4.34 -4.73 3.94
N LYS A 115 4.98 -5.81 3.47
CA LYS A 115 5.79 -6.71 4.32
C LYS A 115 6.96 -5.99 4.97
N LEU A 116 7.65 -5.12 4.23
CA LEU A 116 8.73 -4.29 4.77
C LEU A 116 8.21 -3.40 5.90
N LEU A 117 7.14 -2.64 5.67
CA LEU A 117 6.57 -1.76 6.69
C LEU A 117 6.09 -2.53 7.92
N THR A 118 5.47 -3.70 7.72
CA THR A 118 5.04 -4.58 8.81
C THR A 118 6.23 -5.07 9.64
N LEU A 119 7.35 -5.39 9.00
CA LEU A 119 8.57 -5.85 9.69
C LEU A 119 9.25 -4.73 10.49
N GLU A 120 9.30 -3.52 9.92
CA GLU A 120 10.12 -2.42 10.44
C GLU A 120 9.38 -1.43 11.35
N GLN A 121 8.04 -1.47 11.42
CA GLN A 121 7.24 -0.51 12.18
C GLN A 121 7.63 -0.36 13.67
N TYR A 122 8.20 -1.40 14.27
CA TYR A 122 8.64 -1.40 15.67
C TYR A 122 10.12 -1.04 15.85
N ARG A 123 10.88 -0.88 14.75
CA ARG A 123 12.33 -0.67 14.77
C ARG A 123 12.72 0.73 14.37
N ASP A 124 11.93 1.36 13.50
CA ASP A 124 12.23 2.65 12.88
C ASP A 124 11.00 3.56 12.91
N PRO A 125 11.09 4.76 13.52
CA PRO A 125 9.96 5.70 13.62
C PRO A 125 9.45 6.20 12.26
N ASP A 126 10.30 6.33 11.23
CA ASP A 126 9.86 6.74 9.89
C ASP A 126 9.09 5.61 9.21
N MET A 127 9.55 4.36 9.36
CA MET A 127 8.82 3.18 8.89
C MET A 127 7.49 3.00 9.63
N GLN A 128 7.43 3.31 10.92
CA GLN A 128 6.18 3.31 11.69
C GLN A 128 5.18 4.33 11.13
N LYS A 129 5.62 5.54 10.79
CA LYS A 129 4.75 6.56 10.17
C LYS A 129 4.21 6.08 8.83
N LEU A 130 5.06 5.51 7.98
CA LEU A 130 4.64 4.93 6.70
C LEU A 130 3.66 3.76 6.90
N TYR A 131 3.91 2.88 7.88
CA TYR A 131 2.97 1.82 8.23
C TYR A 131 1.59 2.39 8.60
N GLN A 132 1.55 3.42 9.45
CA GLN A 132 0.30 4.10 9.81
C GLN A 132 -0.37 4.71 8.57
N GLN A 133 0.38 5.38 7.74
CA GLN A 133 -0.14 6.05 6.53
C GLN A 133 -0.75 5.06 5.52
N TYR A 134 -0.09 3.94 5.26
CA TYR A 134 -0.48 3.03 4.19
C TYR A 134 -1.39 1.88 4.64
N LEU A 135 -1.27 1.42 5.89
CA LEU A 135 -1.84 0.14 6.31
C LEU A 135 -2.82 0.22 7.49
N SER A 136 -2.88 1.33 8.22
CA SER A 136 -3.75 1.42 9.40
C SER A 136 -4.50 2.74 9.51
N ALA A 137 -3.94 3.75 10.14
CA ALA A 137 -4.63 5.02 10.39
C ALA A 137 -5.00 5.77 9.09
N GLY A 138 -4.14 5.76 8.08
CA GLY A 138 -4.40 6.43 6.81
C GLY A 138 -5.63 5.90 6.09
N PRO A 139 -5.71 4.60 5.75
CA PRO A 139 -6.91 4.03 5.14
C PRO A 139 -8.17 4.20 5.97
N LEU A 140 -8.06 4.06 7.31
CA LEU A 140 -9.19 4.28 8.21
C LEU A 140 -9.71 5.72 8.14
N SER A 141 -8.79 6.69 8.19
CA SER A 141 -9.13 8.12 8.08
C SER A 141 -9.75 8.46 6.73
N TYR A 142 -9.19 7.91 5.64
CA TYR A 142 -9.70 8.09 4.29
C TYR A 142 -11.16 7.63 4.14
N VAL A 143 -11.49 6.44 4.65
CA VAL A 143 -12.86 5.92 4.64
C VAL A 143 -13.78 6.77 5.53
N ALA A 144 -13.30 7.22 6.71
CA ALA A 144 -14.06 8.08 7.59
C ALA A 144 -14.37 9.43 6.93
N ASP A 145 -13.44 10.01 6.18
CA ASP A 145 -13.64 11.28 5.48
C ASP A 145 -14.64 11.15 4.31
N LEU A 146 -14.64 10.02 3.59
CA LEU A 146 -15.70 9.70 2.64
C LEU A 146 -17.07 9.62 3.34
N PHE A 147 -17.16 8.90 4.46
CA PHE A 147 -18.41 8.76 5.19
C PHE A 147 -18.91 10.08 5.78
N LYS A 148 -18.01 10.96 6.26
CA LYS A 148 -18.35 12.34 6.64
C LYS A 148 -18.93 13.13 5.49
N SER A 149 -18.31 13.05 4.31
CA SER A 149 -18.77 13.77 3.12
C SER A 149 -20.14 13.28 2.63
N TRP A 150 -20.50 12.04 2.94
CA TRP A 150 -21.83 11.45 2.66
C TRP A 150 -22.82 11.63 3.81
N HIS A 151 -22.48 12.39 4.85
CA HIS A 151 -23.30 12.63 6.04
C HIS A 151 -23.74 11.35 6.79
N ILE A 152 -22.86 10.35 6.83
CA ILE A 152 -23.11 9.13 7.57
C ILE A 152 -22.93 9.37 9.08
N ASP A 153 -23.84 8.88 9.89
CA ASP A 153 -23.74 8.94 11.34
C ASP A 153 -22.58 8.10 11.87
N ALA A 154 -21.86 8.61 12.86
CA ALA A 154 -20.69 7.98 13.47
C ALA A 154 -19.63 7.48 12.44
N PRO A 155 -19.13 8.38 11.55
CA PRO A 155 -18.34 8.00 10.39
C PRO A 155 -17.04 7.28 10.75
N GLU A 156 -16.38 7.61 11.85
CA GLU A 156 -15.16 6.94 12.34
C GLU A 156 -15.45 5.49 12.77
N GLN A 157 -16.57 5.26 13.47
CA GLN A 157 -16.98 3.92 13.86
C GLN A 157 -17.34 3.09 12.64
N LYS A 158 -18.11 3.65 11.71
CA LYS A 158 -18.48 2.98 10.46
C LYS A 158 -17.28 2.69 9.57
N ALA A 159 -16.29 3.58 9.52
CA ALA A 159 -15.04 3.34 8.82
C ALA A 159 -14.25 2.18 9.45
N ALA A 160 -14.23 2.08 10.77
CA ALA A 160 -13.59 0.95 11.46
C ALA A 160 -14.32 -0.37 11.15
N GLU A 161 -15.64 -0.39 11.17
CA GLU A 161 -16.45 -1.56 10.79
C GLU A 161 -16.18 -1.99 9.33
N PHE A 162 -16.01 -1.03 8.42
CA PHE A 162 -15.73 -1.26 7.00
C PHE A 162 -14.32 -1.83 6.77
N PHE A 163 -13.31 -1.21 7.39
CA PHE A 163 -11.89 -1.46 7.08
C PHE A 163 -11.28 -2.60 7.90
N ALA A 164 -11.73 -2.85 9.14
CA ALA A 164 -11.09 -3.82 10.02
C ALA A 164 -10.97 -5.24 9.43
N PRO A 165 -11.97 -5.80 8.70
CA PRO A 165 -11.80 -7.09 8.05
C PRO A 165 -10.68 -7.11 7.02
N MET A 166 -10.51 -6.06 6.21
CA MET A 166 -9.43 -5.98 5.23
C MET A 166 -8.05 -6.05 5.89
N PHE A 167 -7.88 -5.31 6.98
CA PHE A 167 -6.64 -5.33 7.75
C PHE A 167 -6.30 -6.75 8.27
N LEU A 168 -7.32 -7.48 8.78
CA LEU A 168 -7.16 -8.88 9.21
C LEU A 168 -6.78 -9.79 8.03
N MET A 169 -7.39 -9.60 6.85
CA MET A 169 -7.17 -10.48 5.69
C MET A 169 -5.73 -10.45 5.19
N TYR A 170 -5.00 -9.33 5.30
CA TYR A 170 -3.57 -9.28 4.96
C TYR A 170 -2.75 -10.24 5.83
N SER A 171 -3.01 -10.27 7.14
CA SER A 171 -2.32 -11.17 8.06
C SER A 171 -2.65 -12.64 7.80
N LEU A 172 -3.91 -12.95 7.50
CA LEU A 172 -4.35 -14.29 7.16
C LEU A 172 -3.75 -14.78 5.84
N TYR A 173 -3.64 -13.90 4.84
CA TYR A 173 -2.99 -14.19 3.56
C TYR A 173 -1.50 -14.53 3.76
N ASP A 174 -0.78 -13.71 4.54
CA ASP A 174 0.63 -13.99 4.87
C ASP A 174 0.80 -15.27 5.69
N GLY A 175 -0.21 -15.65 6.46
CA GLY A 175 -0.29 -16.94 7.18
C GLY A 175 -0.59 -18.15 6.29
N GLY A 176 -0.80 -17.93 4.97
CA GLY A 176 -1.01 -19.03 4.01
C GLY A 176 -2.46 -19.43 3.81
N ILE A 177 -3.44 -18.66 4.28
CA ILE A 177 -4.84 -18.91 3.94
C ILE A 177 -5.04 -18.63 2.44
N ALA A 178 -5.76 -19.53 1.76
CA ALA A 178 -6.02 -19.43 0.33
C ALA A 178 -6.75 -18.13 -0.02
N LYS A 179 -6.27 -17.45 -1.06
CA LYS A 179 -6.80 -16.16 -1.52
C LYS A 179 -8.31 -16.21 -1.77
N GLU A 180 -8.78 -17.27 -2.44
CA GLU A 180 -10.18 -17.46 -2.79
C GLU A 180 -11.07 -17.47 -1.54
N THR A 181 -10.60 -18.06 -0.44
CA THR A 181 -11.32 -18.05 0.84
C THR A 181 -11.42 -16.65 1.41
N LEU A 182 -10.33 -15.88 1.34
CA LEU A 182 -10.28 -14.51 1.84
C LEU A 182 -11.12 -13.55 0.99
N GLU A 183 -11.09 -13.70 -0.34
CA GLU A 183 -11.95 -12.94 -1.24
C GLU A 183 -13.43 -13.22 -1.02
N GLN A 184 -13.81 -14.48 -0.81
CA GLN A 184 -15.19 -14.84 -0.45
C GLN A 184 -15.62 -14.18 0.87
N ALA A 185 -14.77 -14.18 1.88
CA ALA A 185 -15.04 -13.53 3.16
C ALA A 185 -15.18 -12.00 3.02
N LEU A 186 -14.30 -11.35 2.24
CA LEU A 186 -14.38 -9.92 1.94
C LEU A 186 -15.65 -9.58 1.14
N ASN A 187 -16.01 -10.39 0.15
CA ASN A 187 -17.24 -10.20 -0.61
C ASN A 187 -18.47 -10.29 0.31
N ALA A 188 -18.55 -11.32 1.16
CA ALA A 188 -19.64 -11.46 2.11
C ALA A 188 -19.72 -10.28 3.10
N HIS A 189 -18.57 -9.77 3.56
CA HIS A 189 -18.50 -8.57 4.41
C HIS A 189 -19.09 -7.36 3.70
N PHE A 190 -18.62 -7.04 2.50
CA PHE A 190 -19.08 -5.86 1.75
C PHE A 190 -20.55 -5.99 1.30
N ASP A 191 -21.02 -7.19 0.94
CA ASP A 191 -22.41 -7.43 0.58
C ASP A 191 -23.36 -7.26 1.77
N SER A 192 -22.89 -7.51 3.00
CA SER A 192 -23.64 -7.33 4.24
C SER A 192 -23.50 -5.97 4.89
N PHE A 193 -22.49 -5.19 4.49
CA PHE A 193 -22.21 -3.88 5.09
C PHE A 193 -23.38 -2.90 4.84
N ARG A 194 -23.81 -2.24 5.90
CA ARG A 194 -24.91 -1.24 5.86
C ARG A 194 -24.44 0.06 6.52
N LEU A 195 -24.78 1.16 5.90
CA LEU A 195 -24.57 2.49 6.44
C LEU A 195 -25.67 2.87 7.42
#